data_c73bbe7b93aa2b5d93b2b67ad14f9123
#
_entry.id   c73bbe7b93aa2b5d93b2b67ad14f9123
#
_cell.length_a   1.000
_cell.length_b   1.000
_cell.length_c   1.000
_cell.angle_alpha   90.00
_cell.angle_beta   90.00
_cell.angle_gamma   90.00
#
_symmetry.space_group_name_H-M   'P 1'
#
loop_
_entity.id
_entity.type
_entity.pdbx_description
1 polymer ?
#
loop_
_entity_poly.entity_id
_entity_poly.type
_entity_poly.pdbx_seq_one_letter_code
_entity_poly.pdbx_strand_id
1 'polypeptide(L)'
;MKDNINYVKTAEIIKSYITIPEYFKKYIDSSVNLELTPKICSPFRQESTPSFSYSREKNIWKDFGGNKEGGDVINLHKVYNKLPSYNTAVISLAKLLDIRIIIDEYSFSDLKEKIANLGKENEEQSTYVDLEIKYRSLANRIEDRLQKLNDIELYCKFDDLMFTKYTKSIKYDKMEQFYEDIK
;
A
#
# COMPACT_ATOMS: atom_id res chain seq x y z
N MET A 1 -7.07 -8.70 7.83
CA MET A 1 -6.12 -9.23 6.83
C MET A 1 -4.93 -8.29 6.77
N LYS A 2 -3.72 -8.78 6.99
CA LYS A 2 -2.51 -7.98 6.70
C LYS A 2 -2.35 -7.99 5.19
N ASP A 3 -2.65 -6.86 4.55
CA ASP A 3 -2.34 -6.70 3.14
C ASP A 3 -0.83 -6.87 2.97
N ASN A 4 -0.42 -7.71 2.03
CA ASN A 4 1.00 -7.98 1.77
C ASN A 4 1.60 -6.80 0.97
N ILE A 5 1.66 -5.63 1.63
CA ILE A 5 2.13 -4.40 1.01
C ILE A 5 3.64 -4.51 0.78
N ASN A 6 4.06 -4.31 -0.47
CA ASN A 6 5.46 -4.16 -0.80
C ASN A 6 5.91 -2.73 -0.54
N TYR A 7 6.33 -2.48 0.70
CA TYR A 7 6.79 -1.17 1.14
C TYR A 7 8.04 -0.70 0.39
N VAL A 8 8.91 -1.60 -0.01
CA VAL A 8 10.16 -1.28 -0.72
C VAL A 8 9.85 -0.73 -2.10
N LYS A 9 9.12 -1.48 -2.92
CA LYS A 9 8.72 -1.03 -4.26
C LYS A 9 7.88 0.24 -4.23
N THR A 10 6.93 0.35 -3.29
CA THR A 10 6.12 1.56 -3.12
C THR A 10 7.00 2.77 -2.75
N ALA A 11 7.97 2.59 -1.85
CA ALA A 11 8.91 3.64 -1.47
C ALA A 11 9.80 4.09 -2.64
N GLU A 12 10.25 3.18 -3.49
CA GLU A 12 11.04 3.50 -4.70
C GLU A 12 10.22 4.35 -5.67
N ILE A 13 8.96 4.02 -5.89
CA ILE A 13 8.06 4.82 -6.74
C ILE A 13 7.88 6.22 -6.14
N ILE A 14 7.62 6.34 -4.84
CA ILE A 14 7.48 7.64 -4.18
C ILE A 14 8.75 8.48 -4.35
N LYS A 15 9.93 7.90 -4.12
CA LYS A 15 11.22 8.60 -4.24
C LYS A 15 11.55 9.02 -5.67
N SER A 16 11.05 8.32 -6.68
CA SER A 16 11.17 8.73 -8.07
C SER A 16 10.15 9.79 -8.50
N TYR A 17 9.02 9.87 -7.78
CA TYR A 17 7.91 10.77 -8.12
C TYR A 17 8.07 12.18 -7.53
N ILE A 18 8.64 12.30 -6.32
CA ILE A 18 8.79 13.58 -5.64
C ILE A 18 10.15 13.72 -4.96
N THR A 19 10.81 14.85 -5.17
CA THR A 19 12.05 15.21 -4.49
C THR A 19 11.78 15.89 -3.15
N ILE A 20 12.82 15.96 -2.30
CA ILE A 20 12.72 16.68 -1.01
C ILE A 20 12.37 18.16 -1.20
N PRO A 21 13.00 18.94 -2.13
CA PRO A 21 12.63 20.33 -2.35
C PRO A 21 11.19 20.53 -2.80
N GLU A 22 10.68 19.65 -3.69
CA GLU A 22 9.29 19.72 -4.14
C GLU A 22 8.31 19.41 -3.00
N TYR A 23 8.61 18.37 -2.23
CA TYR A 23 7.81 18.02 -1.05
C TYR A 23 7.80 19.15 -0.04
N PHE A 24 8.99 19.71 0.27
CA PHE A 24 9.15 20.80 1.23
C PHE A 24 8.33 22.02 0.82
N LYS A 25 8.48 22.49 -0.43
CA LYS A 25 7.77 23.63 -0.97
C LYS A 25 6.25 23.43 -0.99
N LYS A 26 5.79 22.21 -1.27
CA LYS A 26 4.35 21.93 -1.42
C LYS A 26 3.65 21.69 -0.08
N TYR A 27 4.33 21.07 0.91
CA TYR A 27 3.67 20.58 2.11
C TYR A 27 4.22 21.12 3.43
N ILE A 28 5.38 21.77 3.43
CA ILE A 28 6.01 22.30 4.64
C ILE A 28 6.04 23.84 4.61
N ASP A 29 6.76 24.42 3.66
CA ASP A 29 6.88 25.87 3.53
C ASP A 29 7.09 26.27 2.06
N SER A 30 6.11 26.93 1.46
CA SER A 30 6.11 27.35 0.07
C SER A 30 7.09 28.51 -0.20
N SER A 31 7.52 29.25 0.82
CA SER A 31 8.46 30.37 0.72
C SER A 31 9.92 29.90 0.62
N VAL A 32 10.22 28.68 1.04
CA VAL A 32 11.56 28.13 1.07
C VAL A 32 11.89 27.41 -0.24
N ASN A 33 13.06 27.73 -0.81
CA ASN A 33 13.61 27.04 -1.96
C ASN A 33 14.92 26.36 -1.57
N LEU A 34 14.84 25.04 -1.26
CA LEU A 34 16.00 24.23 -0.86
C LEU A 34 17.01 24.03 -1.99
N GLU A 35 16.64 24.25 -3.25
CA GLU A 35 17.55 24.19 -4.39
C GLU A 35 18.53 25.39 -4.39
N LEU A 36 18.06 26.55 -3.94
CA LEU A 36 18.86 27.77 -3.83
C LEU A 36 19.51 27.92 -2.44
N THR A 37 18.81 27.51 -1.40
CA THR A 37 19.24 27.63 -0.01
C THR A 37 19.19 26.26 0.67
N PRO A 38 20.21 25.40 0.46
CA PRO A 38 20.17 24.02 0.94
C PRO A 38 20.34 23.87 2.45
N LYS A 39 20.60 24.97 3.18
CA LYS A 39 20.71 24.98 4.63
C LYS A 39 19.82 26.07 5.22
N ILE A 40 18.84 25.65 6.03
CA ILE A 40 17.80 26.50 6.62
C ILE A 40 17.62 26.19 8.10
N CYS A 41 16.85 27.02 8.80
CA CYS A 41 16.32 26.66 10.12
C CYS A 41 15.40 25.44 10.03
N SER A 42 15.44 24.59 11.06
CA SER A 42 14.65 23.37 11.08
C SER A 42 13.15 23.66 11.04
N PRO A 43 12.36 22.97 10.19
CA PRO A 43 10.90 23.11 10.19
C PRO A 43 10.23 22.41 11.38
N PHE A 44 10.99 21.70 12.21
CA PHE A 44 10.48 20.92 13.32
C PHE A 44 10.48 21.65 14.66
N ARG A 45 11.16 22.81 14.73
CA ARG A 45 11.31 23.60 15.95
C ARG A 45 11.64 25.06 15.64
N GLN A 46 11.48 25.92 16.64
CA GLN A 46 11.97 27.30 16.56
C GLN A 46 13.47 27.34 16.86
N GLU A 47 14.26 27.90 15.97
CA GLU A 47 15.69 28.13 16.14
C GLU A 47 16.14 29.37 15.33
N SER A 48 17.26 29.95 15.76
CA SER A 48 17.87 31.12 15.09
C SER A 48 19.08 30.75 14.20
N THR A 49 19.61 29.55 14.40
CA THR A 49 20.76 29.07 13.64
C THR A 49 20.35 27.96 12.70
N PRO A 50 20.61 28.07 11.39
CA PRO A 50 20.27 27.03 10.42
C PRO A 50 20.90 25.69 10.77
N SER A 51 20.08 24.67 10.94
CA SER A 51 20.49 23.31 11.28
C SER A 51 19.95 22.22 10.36
N PHE A 52 18.94 22.51 9.57
CA PHE A 52 18.43 21.61 8.55
C PHE A 52 19.22 21.79 7.25
N SER A 53 19.72 20.70 6.68
CA SER A 53 20.50 20.68 5.45
C SER A 53 19.97 19.66 4.46
N TYR A 54 19.98 20.02 3.18
CA TYR A 54 19.59 19.19 2.05
C TYR A 54 20.80 18.90 1.15
N SER A 55 20.98 17.65 0.72
CA SER A 55 21.96 17.23 -0.27
C SER A 55 21.26 16.91 -1.60
N ARG A 56 21.53 17.73 -2.63
CA ARG A 56 20.96 17.56 -3.97
C ARG A 56 21.40 16.24 -4.62
N GLU A 57 22.69 15.91 -4.53
CA GLU A 57 23.25 14.72 -5.17
C GLU A 57 22.61 13.42 -4.70
N LYS A 58 22.29 13.35 -3.40
CA LYS A 58 21.77 12.15 -2.76
C LYS A 58 20.26 12.19 -2.57
N ASN A 59 19.63 13.35 -2.81
CA ASN A 59 18.23 13.61 -2.46
C ASN A 59 17.88 13.17 -1.03
N ILE A 60 18.74 13.58 -0.07
CA ILE A 60 18.58 13.32 1.36
C ILE A 60 18.65 14.62 2.16
N TRP A 61 18.00 14.63 3.29
CA TRP A 61 18.09 15.71 4.26
C TRP A 61 18.76 15.26 5.56
N LYS A 62 19.26 16.22 6.31
CA LYS A 62 19.81 16.01 7.66
C LYS A 62 19.51 17.22 8.53
N ASP A 63 18.96 16.99 9.71
CA ASP A 63 18.85 17.98 10.77
C ASP A 63 19.97 17.75 11.77
N PHE A 64 20.86 18.72 11.91
CA PHE A 64 22.03 18.65 12.82
C PHE A 64 21.70 19.15 14.23
N GLY A 65 20.54 19.76 14.43
CA GLY A 65 20.01 20.10 15.74
C GLY A 65 19.13 19.00 16.33
N GLY A 66 18.62 19.19 17.53
CA GLY A 66 17.67 18.29 18.16
C GLY A 66 18.10 16.81 18.14
N ASN A 67 17.23 15.95 17.64
CA ASN A 67 17.43 14.49 17.59
C ASN A 67 18.37 14.02 16.47
N LYS A 68 18.97 14.91 15.70
CA LYS A 68 19.87 14.61 14.56
C LYS A 68 19.24 13.67 13.53
N GLU A 69 17.98 13.89 13.22
CA GLU A 69 17.23 13.10 12.25
C GLU A 69 17.63 13.41 10.81
N GLY A 70 17.31 12.50 9.89
CA GLY A 70 17.64 12.66 8.48
C GLY A 70 17.18 11.47 7.65
N GLY A 71 17.29 11.58 6.32
CA GLY A 71 16.94 10.50 5.41
C GLY A 71 16.36 11.00 4.09
N ASP A 72 15.50 10.17 3.49
CA ASP A 72 14.80 10.47 2.24
C ASP A 72 13.51 11.29 2.47
N VAL A 73 12.77 11.52 1.40
CA VAL A 73 11.49 12.27 1.44
C VAL A 73 10.43 11.57 2.30
N ILE A 74 10.46 10.25 2.35
CA ILE A 74 9.50 9.46 3.17
C ILE A 74 9.81 9.65 4.66
N ASN A 75 11.11 9.66 5.02
CA ASN A 75 11.49 9.94 6.39
C ASN A 75 11.22 11.40 6.78
N LEU A 76 11.35 12.35 5.84
CA LEU A 76 10.92 13.74 6.05
C LEU A 76 9.42 13.81 6.37
N HIS A 77 8.59 13.13 5.56
CA HIS A 77 7.15 13.01 5.78
C HIS A 77 6.81 12.37 7.13
N LYS A 78 7.53 11.30 7.49
CA LYS A 78 7.39 10.63 8.78
C LYS A 78 7.61 11.58 9.95
N VAL A 79 8.74 12.29 9.94
CA VAL A 79 9.14 13.17 11.04
C VAL A 79 8.22 14.38 11.14
N TYR A 80 7.91 15.03 10.01
CA TYR A 80 7.05 16.21 9.95
C TYR A 80 5.64 15.91 10.46
N ASN A 81 5.06 14.77 10.08
CA ASN A 81 3.73 14.36 10.48
C ASN A 81 3.68 13.49 11.76
N LYS A 82 4.82 13.31 12.43
CA LYS A 82 4.94 12.51 13.67
C LYS A 82 4.40 11.09 13.53
N LEU A 83 4.64 10.46 12.39
CA LEU A 83 4.14 9.12 12.11
C LEU A 83 4.98 8.05 12.84
N PRO A 84 4.36 6.95 13.29
CA PRO A 84 5.00 5.98 14.18
C PRO A 84 6.08 5.14 13.51
N SER A 85 5.99 4.93 12.18
CA SER A 85 6.95 4.07 11.46
C SER A 85 7.18 4.54 10.03
N TYR A 86 8.28 4.08 9.43
CA TYR A 86 8.57 4.31 8.02
C TYR A 86 7.50 3.71 7.10
N ASN A 87 7.01 2.51 7.41
CA ASN A 87 5.95 1.85 6.63
C ASN A 87 4.64 2.64 6.66
N THR A 88 4.29 3.20 7.82
CA THR A 88 3.12 4.10 7.93
C THR A 88 3.31 5.35 7.08
N ALA A 89 4.52 5.90 7.03
CA ALA A 89 4.83 7.06 6.20
C ALA A 89 4.77 6.73 4.70
N VAL A 90 5.22 5.55 4.28
CA VAL A 90 5.07 5.08 2.88
C VAL A 90 3.60 5.08 2.47
N ILE A 91 2.72 4.48 3.28
CA ILE A 91 1.28 4.44 2.98
C ILE A 91 0.67 5.85 2.97
N SER A 92 1.00 6.66 3.98
CA SER A 92 0.48 8.02 4.12
C SER A 92 0.89 8.89 2.94
N LEU A 93 2.16 8.86 2.57
CA LEU A 93 2.69 9.66 1.47
C LEU A 93 2.21 9.17 0.10
N ALA A 94 2.10 7.85 -0.11
CA ALA A 94 1.50 7.29 -1.31
C ALA A 94 0.07 7.78 -1.52
N LYS A 95 -0.75 7.78 -0.46
CA LYS A 95 -2.13 8.32 -0.50
C LYS A 95 -2.15 9.82 -0.79
N LEU A 96 -1.26 10.60 -0.17
CA LEU A 96 -1.18 12.04 -0.35
C LEU A 96 -0.81 12.43 -1.79
N LEU A 97 0.01 11.60 -2.45
CA LEU A 97 0.48 11.80 -3.83
C LEU A 97 -0.38 11.08 -4.88
N ASP A 98 -1.44 10.40 -4.47
CA ASP A 98 -2.27 9.55 -5.33
C ASP A 98 -1.45 8.44 -6.05
N ILE A 99 -0.42 7.94 -5.37
CA ILE A 99 0.41 6.85 -5.86
C ILE A 99 -0.18 5.52 -5.44
N ARG A 100 -0.30 4.60 -6.38
CA ARG A 100 -0.78 3.25 -6.12
C ARG A 100 0.18 2.49 -5.21
N ILE A 101 -0.33 1.97 -4.10
CA ILE A 101 0.41 1.11 -3.18
C ILE A 101 0.62 -0.25 -3.86
N ILE A 102 1.88 -0.67 -3.96
CA ILE A 102 2.22 -1.98 -4.51
C ILE A 102 1.96 -3.05 -3.45
N ILE A 103 1.24 -4.06 -3.86
CA ILE A 103 0.97 -5.24 -3.05
C ILE A 103 1.70 -6.40 -3.73
N ASP A 104 2.45 -7.20 -2.97
CA ASP A 104 3.09 -8.37 -3.53
C ASP A 104 2.03 -9.34 -4.03
N GLU A 105 2.20 -9.77 -5.26
CA GLU A 105 1.33 -10.76 -5.86
C GLU A 105 1.46 -12.07 -5.08
N TYR A 106 0.34 -12.59 -4.63
CA TYR A 106 0.30 -13.95 -4.15
C TYR A 106 0.56 -14.87 -5.33
N SER A 107 1.50 -15.81 -5.17
CA SER A 107 1.58 -16.89 -6.14
C SER A 107 0.25 -17.64 -6.17
N PHE A 108 -0.06 -18.31 -7.28
CA PHE A 108 -1.28 -19.11 -7.37
C PHE A 108 -1.36 -20.16 -6.25
N SER A 109 -0.22 -20.70 -5.79
CA SER A 109 -0.11 -21.58 -4.63
C SER A 109 -0.53 -20.89 -3.32
N ASP A 110 -0.10 -19.63 -3.09
CA ASP A 110 -0.44 -18.88 -1.88
C ASP A 110 -1.92 -18.52 -1.83
N LEU A 111 -2.51 -18.17 -2.98
CA LEU A 111 -3.94 -17.95 -3.12
C LEU A 111 -4.72 -19.25 -2.82
N LYS A 112 -4.27 -20.37 -3.36
CA LYS A 112 -4.87 -21.69 -3.14
C LYS A 112 -4.82 -22.09 -1.67
N GLU A 113 -3.70 -21.85 -0.99
CA GLU A 113 -3.53 -22.11 0.44
C GLU A 113 -4.43 -21.19 1.29
N LYS A 114 -4.50 -19.88 0.96
CA LYS A 114 -5.37 -18.94 1.66
C LYS A 114 -6.86 -19.28 1.51
N ILE A 115 -7.29 -19.65 0.31
CA ILE A 115 -8.67 -20.09 0.07
C ILE A 115 -8.96 -21.38 0.85
N ALA A 116 -7.99 -22.32 0.89
CA ALA A 116 -8.10 -23.53 1.66
C ALA A 116 -8.22 -23.29 3.18
N ASN A 117 -7.47 -22.31 3.71
CA ASN A 117 -7.51 -21.93 5.12
C ASN A 117 -8.80 -21.19 5.48
N LEU A 118 -9.29 -20.30 4.61
CA LEU A 118 -10.60 -19.64 4.79
C LEU A 118 -11.75 -20.67 4.83
N GLY A 119 -11.62 -21.79 4.09
CA GLY A 119 -12.58 -22.88 4.15
C GLY A 119 -12.54 -23.67 5.46
N LYS A 120 -11.37 -23.80 6.09
CA LYS A 120 -11.18 -24.54 7.36
C LYS A 120 -11.64 -23.77 8.58
N GLU A 121 -11.38 -22.46 8.64
CA GLU A 121 -11.79 -21.61 9.75
C GLU A 121 -13.31 -21.42 9.87
N ASN A 122 -14.05 -21.76 8.81
CA ASN A 122 -15.49 -21.57 8.74
C ASN A 122 -16.31 -22.84 8.94
N GLU A 123 -15.68 -24.01 9.14
CA GLU A 123 -16.43 -25.27 9.36
C GLU A 123 -17.15 -25.31 10.71
N GLU A 124 -16.77 -24.48 11.69
CA GLU A 124 -17.32 -24.56 13.05
C GLU A 124 -18.33 -23.48 13.43
N GLN A 125 -18.40 -22.29 12.80
CA GLN A 125 -19.25 -21.18 13.30
C GLN A 125 -19.81 -20.16 12.33
N SER A 126 -19.65 -20.26 11.03
CA SER A 126 -20.11 -19.19 10.11
C SER A 126 -21.44 -19.49 9.47
N THR A 127 -22.37 -18.54 9.56
CA THR A 127 -23.59 -18.56 8.76
C THR A 127 -23.23 -18.43 7.26
N TYR A 128 -24.01 -19.06 6.40
CA TYR A 128 -23.88 -19.01 4.94
C TYR A 128 -23.59 -17.61 4.37
N VAL A 129 -24.22 -16.60 4.94
CA VAL A 129 -24.10 -15.18 4.55
C VAL A 129 -22.67 -14.63 4.76
N ASP A 130 -22.00 -15.03 5.85
CA ASP A 130 -20.63 -14.55 6.13
C ASP A 130 -19.61 -15.15 5.16
N LEU A 131 -19.83 -16.40 4.77
CA LEU A 131 -19.01 -17.08 3.76
C LEU A 131 -19.18 -16.41 2.38
N GLU A 132 -20.41 -16.16 1.98
CA GLU A 132 -20.75 -15.50 0.72
C GLU A 132 -20.13 -14.11 0.62
N ILE A 133 -20.23 -13.29 1.67
CA ILE A 133 -19.65 -11.96 1.73
C ILE A 133 -18.12 -12.01 1.61
N LYS A 134 -17.48 -12.94 2.32
CA LYS A 134 -16.02 -13.10 2.27
C LYS A 134 -15.51 -13.55 0.90
N TYR A 135 -16.17 -14.52 0.27
CA TYR A 135 -15.81 -15.00 -1.06
C TYR A 135 -16.07 -13.96 -2.15
N ARG A 136 -17.19 -13.24 -2.09
CA ARG A 136 -17.50 -12.15 -3.01
C ARG A 136 -16.48 -11.01 -2.93
N SER A 137 -16.10 -10.62 -1.71
CA SER A 137 -15.05 -9.61 -1.50
C SER A 137 -13.70 -10.04 -2.05
N LEU A 138 -13.32 -11.32 -1.88
CA LEU A 138 -12.07 -11.85 -2.41
C LEU A 138 -12.13 -11.96 -3.94
N ALA A 139 -13.21 -12.45 -4.51
CA ALA A 139 -13.42 -12.56 -5.95
C ALA A 139 -13.29 -11.19 -6.63
N ASN A 140 -14.02 -10.18 -6.16
CA ASN A 140 -13.98 -8.84 -6.71
C ASN A 140 -12.56 -8.23 -6.67
N ARG A 141 -11.80 -8.46 -5.59
CA ARG A 141 -10.42 -7.98 -5.46
C ARG A 141 -9.44 -8.66 -6.43
N ILE A 142 -9.68 -9.92 -6.73
CA ILE A 142 -8.84 -10.70 -7.66
C ILE A 142 -9.22 -10.36 -9.09
N GLU A 143 -10.51 -10.22 -9.39
CA GLU A 143 -11.01 -9.84 -10.70
C GLU A 143 -10.49 -8.45 -11.12
N ASP A 144 -10.53 -7.46 -10.22
CA ASP A 144 -9.93 -6.13 -10.45
C ASP A 144 -8.42 -6.22 -10.76
N ARG A 145 -7.71 -7.19 -10.17
CA ARG A 145 -6.29 -7.42 -10.45
C ARG A 145 -6.04 -8.13 -11.77
N LEU A 146 -6.84 -9.15 -12.08
CA LEU A 146 -6.71 -9.92 -13.32
C LEU A 146 -7.03 -9.06 -14.55
N GLN A 147 -8.04 -8.19 -14.45
CA GLN A 147 -8.32 -7.20 -15.49
C GLN A 147 -7.14 -6.25 -15.74
N LYS A 148 -6.40 -5.89 -14.68
CA LYS A 148 -5.22 -5.02 -14.80
C LYS A 148 -3.98 -5.73 -15.32
N LEU A 149 -3.87 -7.04 -15.15
CA LEU A 149 -2.73 -7.85 -15.62
C LEU A 149 -2.89 -8.34 -17.06
N ASN A 150 -4.08 -8.26 -17.64
CA ASN A 150 -4.39 -8.79 -18.98
C ASN A 150 -4.07 -10.30 -19.11
N ASP A 151 -4.12 -11.04 -18.01
CA ASP A 151 -3.74 -12.45 -17.94
C ASP A 151 -4.98 -13.35 -17.94
N ILE A 152 -5.45 -13.69 -19.13
CA ILE A 152 -6.62 -14.54 -19.37
C ILE A 152 -6.43 -15.95 -18.77
N GLU A 153 -5.21 -16.49 -18.79
CA GLU A 153 -4.93 -17.84 -18.26
C GLU A 153 -5.08 -17.87 -16.73
N LEU A 154 -4.60 -16.85 -16.04
CA LEU A 154 -4.73 -16.74 -14.58
C LEU A 154 -6.19 -16.54 -14.18
N TYR A 155 -6.95 -15.76 -14.95
CA TYR A 155 -8.38 -15.56 -14.75
C TYR A 155 -9.14 -16.88 -14.83
N CYS A 156 -8.94 -17.68 -15.88
CA CYS A 156 -9.60 -18.97 -16.03
C CYS A 156 -9.25 -19.94 -14.89
N LYS A 157 -7.98 -20.01 -14.49
CA LYS A 157 -7.56 -20.85 -13.35
C LYS A 157 -8.19 -20.43 -12.03
N PHE A 158 -8.40 -19.14 -11.84
CA PHE A 158 -9.05 -18.62 -10.64
C PHE A 158 -10.55 -18.94 -10.63
N ASP A 159 -11.22 -18.77 -11.77
CA ASP A 159 -12.64 -19.07 -11.93
C ASP A 159 -12.94 -20.55 -11.62
N ASP A 160 -12.14 -21.47 -12.19
CA ASP A 160 -12.20 -22.90 -11.90
C ASP A 160 -11.98 -23.24 -10.41
N LEU A 161 -11.04 -22.53 -9.78
CA LEU A 161 -10.73 -22.76 -8.37
C LEU A 161 -11.86 -22.29 -7.46
N MET A 162 -12.44 -21.14 -7.75
CA MET A 162 -13.56 -20.58 -6.99
C MET A 162 -14.79 -21.48 -7.15
N PHE A 163 -15.10 -21.91 -8.38
CA PHE A 163 -16.18 -22.84 -8.66
C PHE A 163 -16.03 -24.14 -7.86
N THR A 164 -14.86 -24.77 -7.93
CA THR A 164 -14.60 -26.05 -7.24
C THR A 164 -14.72 -25.93 -5.71
N LYS A 165 -14.32 -24.82 -5.13
CA LYS A 165 -14.44 -24.57 -3.68
C LYS A 165 -15.86 -24.29 -3.25
N TYR A 166 -16.55 -23.51 -4.05
CA TYR A 166 -17.92 -23.08 -3.76
C TYR A 166 -18.91 -24.25 -3.86
N THR A 167 -18.73 -25.15 -4.85
CA THR A 167 -19.55 -26.35 -5.01
C THR A 167 -19.46 -27.33 -3.82
N LYS A 168 -18.37 -27.31 -3.07
CA LYS A 168 -18.20 -28.16 -1.90
C LYS A 168 -18.91 -27.64 -0.65
N SER A 169 -19.24 -26.35 -0.59
CA SER A 169 -19.77 -25.71 0.61
C SER A 169 -21.24 -25.30 0.51
N ILE A 170 -21.85 -25.33 -0.67
CA ILE A 170 -23.21 -24.78 -0.91
C ILE A 170 -24.03 -25.72 -1.77
N LYS A 171 -25.37 -25.77 -1.51
CA LYS A 171 -26.32 -26.48 -2.37
C LYS A 171 -26.39 -25.83 -3.75
N TYR A 172 -26.43 -26.67 -4.78
CA TYR A 172 -26.30 -26.32 -6.21
C TYR A 172 -27.22 -25.18 -6.69
N ASP A 173 -28.43 -25.10 -6.19
CA ASP A 173 -29.47 -24.13 -6.58
C ASP A 173 -29.18 -22.67 -6.20
N LYS A 174 -28.22 -22.43 -5.28
CA LYS A 174 -27.79 -21.09 -4.89
C LYS A 174 -26.50 -20.62 -5.56
N MET A 175 -25.86 -21.54 -6.26
CA MET A 175 -24.58 -21.27 -6.92
C MET A 175 -24.72 -20.58 -8.27
N GLU A 176 -25.73 -20.93 -9.05
CA GLU A 176 -26.01 -20.26 -10.32
C GLU A 176 -26.23 -18.76 -10.09
N GLN A 177 -26.99 -18.41 -9.04
CA GLN A 177 -27.25 -17.02 -8.71
C GLN A 177 -26.01 -16.26 -8.27
N PHE A 178 -25.11 -16.91 -7.51
CA PHE A 178 -23.83 -16.32 -7.11
C PHE A 178 -22.88 -16.11 -8.30
N TYR A 179 -22.90 -17.01 -9.26
CA TYR A 179 -22.08 -16.91 -10.47
C TYR A 179 -22.54 -15.81 -11.41
N GLU A 180 -23.83 -15.60 -11.54
CA GLU A 180 -24.42 -14.49 -12.30
C GLU A 180 -24.15 -13.14 -11.64
N ASP A 181 -24.13 -13.10 -10.31
CA ASP A 181 -23.88 -11.87 -9.53
C ASP A 181 -22.39 -11.45 -9.52
N ILE A 182 -21.48 -12.36 -9.89
CA ILE A 182 -20.03 -12.09 -9.96
C ILE A 182 -19.59 -11.71 -11.39
N LYS A 183 -20.35 -12.12 -12.44
CA LYS A 183 -20.10 -11.73 -13.83
C LYS A 183 -20.57 -10.30 -14.10
#